data_334f2ef7791b21a0e36c3c94696c9383
#
_entry.id   334f2ef7791b21a0e36c3c94696c9383
#
_cell.length_a   1.000
_cell.length_b   1.000
_cell.length_c   1.000
_cell.angle_alpha   90.00
_cell.angle_beta   90.00
_cell.angle_gamma   90.00
#
_symmetry.space_group_name_H-M   'P 1'
#
loop_
_entity.id
_entity.type
_entity.pdbx_description
1 polymer ?
#
loop_
_entity_poly.entity_id
_entity_poly.type
_entity_poly.pdbx_seq_one_letter_code
_entity_poly.pdbx_strand_id
1 'polypeptide(L)'
;VVGCTGGGSNFAGIALPFLGKSFRDNNDIELRAIEPSACPSLTKGKYAYDFGDTGKMTPLTKMHTLGSEFVPPGFHAGGLRYHGMAPIISHLTNLGHISPEAYSQLDVFKAGVTFAKAEGIVPAPEANHAVKGAIEAALRCKESGENKTILFNLCGHGHFDMQAYIDYFDNKLFDDKYSESEIAMALSGLPSVG
;
A
#
# COMPACT_ATOMS: atom_id res chain seq x y z
N VAL A 1 3.15 -8.19 10.78
CA VAL A 1 2.39 -6.93 10.85
C VAL A 1 2.03 -6.49 9.45
N VAL A 2 0.76 -6.13 9.22
CA VAL A 2 0.22 -5.78 7.90
C VAL A 2 -0.37 -4.37 7.95
N GLY A 3 -0.11 -3.54 6.96
CA GLY A 3 -0.71 -2.22 6.85
C GLY A 3 -0.83 -1.75 5.42
N CYS A 4 -1.87 -0.94 5.13
CA CYS A 4 -1.98 -0.30 3.82
C CYS A 4 -0.95 0.83 3.68
N THR A 5 -0.49 1.05 2.48
CA THR A 5 0.50 2.09 2.19
C THR A 5 0.21 2.81 0.87
N GLY A 6 0.21 4.13 0.93
CA GLY A 6 0.25 5.04 -0.21
C GLY A 6 1.52 5.88 -0.13
N GLY A 7 1.51 6.98 0.63
CA GLY A 7 2.70 7.76 0.94
C GLY A 7 3.60 7.17 2.03
N GLY A 8 3.16 6.16 2.75
CA GLY A 8 3.96 5.40 3.72
C GLY A 8 3.80 5.80 5.19
N SER A 9 3.20 6.95 5.53
CA SER A 9 3.12 7.41 6.92
C SER A 9 2.26 6.52 7.82
N ASN A 10 1.10 6.07 7.32
CA ASN A 10 0.21 5.16 8.04
C ASN A 10 0.90 3.81 8.31
N PHE A 11 1.54 3.24 7.29
CA PHE A 11 2.29 2.00 7.43
C PHE A 11 3.49 2.16 8.39
N ALA A 12 4.23 3.26 8.29
CA ALA A 12 5.34 3.56 9.19
C ALA A 12 4.89 3.58 10.65
N GLY A 13 3.73 4.19 10.93
CA GLY A 13 3.19 4.31 12.28
C GLY A 13 2.97 2.96 12.97
N ILE A 14 2.46 1.96 12.24
CA ILE A 14 2.27 0.63 12.80
C ILE A 14 3.53 -0.24 12.70
N ALA A 15 4.30 -0.16 11.62
CA ALA A 15 5.38 -1.10 11.33
C ALA A 15 6.69 -0.79 12.08
N LEU A 16 7.09 0.49 12.16
CA LEU A 16 8.40 0.86 12.71
C LEU A 16 8.60 0.49 14.19
N PRO A 17 7.61 0.61 15.10
CA PRO A 17 7.74 0.13 16.47
C PRO A 17 8.06 -1.38 16.54
N PHE A 18 7.43 -2.18 15.68
CA PHE A 18 7.67 -3.62 15.60
C PHE A 18 9.03 -3.95 14.98
N LEU A 19 9.47 -3.20 13.97
CA LEU A 19 10.83 -3.34 13.43
C LEU A 19 11.88 -3.02 14.49
N GLY A 20 11.70 -1.94 15.24
CA GLY A 20 12.58 -1.60 16.35
C GLY A 20 12.62 -2.67 17.44
N LYS A 21 11.47 -3.33 17.71
CA LYS A 21 11.40 -4.48 18.61
C LYS A 21 12.12 -5.70 18.01
N SER A 22 11.91 -5.99 16.74
CA SER A 22 12.59 -7.07 16.03
C SER A 22 14.12 -6.96 16.16
N PHE A 23 14.69 -5.78 15.94
CA PHE A 23 16.13 -5.55 16.10
C PHE A 23 16.63 -5.68 17.53
N ARG A 24 15.88 -5.19 18.53
CA ARG A 24 16.30 -5.27 19.93
C ARG A 24 16.25 -6.69 20.48
N ASP A 25 15.20 -7.42 20.14
CA ASP A 25 14.89 -8.73 20.73
C ASP A 25 15.42 -9.89 19.86
N ASN A 26 16.05 -9.58 18.71
CA ASN A 26 16.48 -10.53 17.70
C ASN A 26 15.35 -11.48 17.27
N ASN A 27 14.13 -10.93 17.12
CA ASN A 27 12.95 -11.64 16.68
C ASN A 27 12.66 -11.33 15.22
N ASP A 28 12.25 -12.32 14.47
CA ASP A 28 11.79 -12.13 13.08
C ASP A 28 10.31 -11.73 13.07
N ILE A 29 10.05 -10.43 12.91
CA ILE A 29 8.71 -9.88 12.73
C ILE A 29 8.54 -9.43 11.28
N GLU A 30 7.75 -10.20 10.56
CA GLU A 30 7.46 -9.88 9.16
C GLU A 30 6.59 -8.63 9.04
N LEU A 31 7.01 -7.68 8.18
CA LEU A 31 6.31 -6.43 7.90
C LEU A 31 5.84 -6.43 6.45
N ARG A 32 4.52 -6.39 6.24
CA ARG A 32 3.88 -6.41 4.91
C ARG A 32 3.23 -5.07 4.61
N ALA A 33 3.74 -4.37 3.59
CA ALA A 33 3.21 -3.12 3.09
C ALA A 33 2.28 -3.39 1.90
N ILE A 34 1.00 -3.09 2.06
CA ILE A 34 -0.02 -3.39 1.05
C ILE A 34 -0.39 -2.11 0.30
N GLU A 35 -0.12 -2.09 -0.99
CA GLU A 35 -0.37 -0.94 -1.87
C GLU A 35 -1.42 -1.26 -2.96
N PRO A 36 -2.06 -0.23 -3.54
CA PRO A 36 -2.94 -0.41 -4.69
C PRO A 36 -2.14 -0.80 -5.94
N SER A 37 -2.63 -1.79 -6.69
CA SER A 37 -2.02 -2.15 -7.98
C SER A 37 -2.12 -1.04 -9.03
N ALA A 38 -2.98 -0.05 -8.82
CA ALA A 38 -3.15 1.11 -9.69
C ALA A 38 -2.05 2.19 -9.51
N CYS A 39 -1.35 2.19 -8.36
CA CYS A 39 -0.18 3.07 -8.11
C CYS A 39 0.88 2.35 -7.27
N PRO A 40 1.56 1.34 -7.86
CA PRO A 40 2.41 0.38 -7.16
C PRO A 40 3.84 0.89 -6.97
N SER A 41 4.02 1.91 -6.13
CA SER A 41 5.31 2.58 -5.96
C SER A 41 6.40 1.67 -5.40
N LEU A 42 6.08 0.79 -4.45
CA LEU A 42 7.05 -0.14 -3.85
C LEU A 42 7.32 -1.36 -4.73
N THR A 43 6.28 -1.92 -5.38
CA THR A 43 6.41 -3.17 -6.14
C THR A 43 6.89 -2.96 -7.58
N LYS A 44 6.63 -1.78 -8.17
CA LYS A 44 6.97 -1.46 -9.58
C LYS A 44 7.76 -0.17 -9.75
N GLY A 45 7.78 0.69 -8.73
CA GLY A 45 8.51 1.96 -8.79
C GLY A 45 10.03 1.77 -8.76
N LYS A 46 10.74 2.82 -9.17
CA LYS A 46 12.20 2.87 -9.15
C LYS A 46 12.68 3.46 -7.83
N TYR A 47 13.71 2.87 -7.21
CA TYR A 47 14.36 3.45 -6.04
C TYR A 47 15.36 4.52 -6.49
N ALA A 48 14.93 5.78 -6.51
CA ALA A 48 15.68 6.90 -7.05
C ALA A 48 15.41 8.20 -6.28
N TYR A 49 16.18 9.24 -6.58
CA TYR A 49 15.87 10.59 -6.12
C TYR A 49 14.70 11.17 -6.93
N ASP A 50 13.71 11.70 -6.23
CA ASP A 50 12.56 12.37 -6.85
C ASP A 50 12.02 13.46 -5.92
N PHE A 51 11.11 14.28 -6.46
CA PHE A 51 10.36 15.27 -5.69
C PHE A 51 9.13 14.62 -5.02
N GLY A 52 8.76 15.13 -3.85
CA GLY A 52 7.55 14.70 -3.17
C GLY A 52 6.25 15.24 -3.78
N ASP A 53 6.37 16.22 -4.69
CA ASP A 53 5.26 16.93 -5.32
C ASP A 53 5.49 17.17 -6.81
N THR A 54 4.40 17.29 -7.58
CA THR A 54 4.45 17.59 -9.02
C THR A 54 4.95 18.99 -9.33
N GLY A 55 4.83 19.93 -8.37
CA GLY A 55 5.35 21.30 -8.49
C GLY A 55 6.85 21.43 -8.30
N LYS A 56 7.52 20.32 -7.91
CA LYS A 56 8.97 20.26 -7.68
C LYS A 56 9.47 21.29 -6.65
N MET A 57 8.60 21.60 -5.67
CA MET A 57 8.88 22.57 -4.60
C MET A 57 9.50 21.94 -3.37
N THR A 58 9.33 20.62 -3.20
CA THR A 58 9.91 19.86 -2.08
C THR A 58 11.38 19.52 -2.34
N PRO A 59 12.18 19.28 -1.28
CA PRO A 59 13.54 18.77 -1.46
C PRO A 59 13.54 17.40 -2.18
N LEU A 60 14.60 17.15 -2.94
CA LEU A 60 14.86 15.83 -3.50
C LEU A 60 15.11 14.82 -2.38
N THR A 61 14.38 13.72 -2.41
CA THR A 61 14.57 12.62 -1.46
C THR A 61 14.67 11.30 -2.21
N LYS A 62 15.45 10.37 -1.68
CA LYS A 62 15.57 9.04 -2.27
C LYS A 62 14.40 8.18 -1.83
N MET A 63 13.60 7.71 -2.78
CA MET A 63 12.36 6.99 -2.54
C MET A 63 12.08 5.96 -3.63
N HIS A 64 11.19 5.00 -3.35
CA HIS A 64 10.53 4.27 -4.41
C HIS A 64 9.49 5.18 -5.05
N THR A 65 9.61 5.42 -6.34
CA THR A 65 8.74 6.37 -7.07
C THR A 65 8.31 5.83 -8.43
N LEU A 66 7.12 6.25 -8.84
CA LEU A 66 6.57 6.07 -10.19
C LEU A 66 6.88 7.31 -11.07
N GLY A 67 7.58 8.30 -10.51
CA GLY A 67 7.84 9.60 -11.11
C GLY A 67 6.88 10.67 -10.59
N SER A 68 7.41 11.86 -10.22
CA SER A 68 6.60 12.97 -9.67
C SER A 68 5.56 13.55 -10.65
N GLU A 69 5.68 13.22 -11.93
CA GLU A 69 4.70 13.58 -12.97
C GLU A 69 3.65 12.48 -13.22
N PHE A 70 3.77 11.31 -12.56
CA PHE A 70 2.78 10.25 -12.64
C PHE A 70 1.51 10.63 -11.90
N VAL A 71 0.37 10.56 -12.61
CA VAL A 71 -0.95 10.80 -12.04
C VAL A 71 -1.65 9.44 -11.83
N PRO A 72 -1.82 8.99 -10.57
CA PRO A 72 -2.54 7.75 -10.32
C PRO A 72 -3.97 7.81 -10.86
N PRO A 73 -4.49 6.72 -11.46
CA PRO A 73 -5.87 6.65 -11.90
C PRO A 73 -6.86 6.87 -10.75
N GLY A 74 -8.10 7.18 -11.06
CA GLY A 74 -9.15 7.38 -10.10
C GLY A 74 -9.67 6.05 -9.57
N PHE A 75 -9.37 5.71 -8.32
CA PHE A 75 -9.93 4.56 -7.61
C PHE A 75 -10.35 4.96 -6.20
N HIS A 76 -11.27 4.19 -5.62
CA HIS A 76 -11.70 4.39 -4.24
C HIS A 76 -10.61 3.88 -3.29
N ALA A 77 -9.86 4.74 -2.78
CA ALA A 77 -8.83 4.76 -1.73
C ALA A 77 -7.94 5.97 -1.98
N GLY A 78 -8.53 7.16 -1.96
CA GLY A 78 -7.86 8.43 -2.25
C GLY A 78 -6.62 8.66 -1.38
N GLY A 79 -6.65 8.20 -0.13
CA GLY A 79 -5.53 8.25 0.80
C GLY A 79 -4.31 7.39 0.41
N LEU A 80 -4.43 6.53 -0.61
CA LEU A 80 -3.31 5.71 -1.10
C LEU A 80 -2.81 6.13 -2.49
N ARG A 81 -3.36 7.20 -3.08
CA ARG A 81 -2.98 7.68 -4.42
C ARG A 81 -1.73 8.56 -4.37
N TYR A 82 -0.57 7.93 -4.33
CA TYR A 82 0.73 8.59 -4.29
C TYR A 82 1.65 8.09 -5.40
N HIS A 83 2.47 8.97 -5.97
CA HIS A 83 3.51 8.60 -6.94
C HIS A 83 4.77 8.06 -6.27
N GLY A 84 5.02 8.42 -5.00
CA GLY A 84 6.24 8.10 -4.27
C GLY A 84 5.99 7.72 -2.82
N MET A 85 6.91 6.93 -2.29
CA MET A 85 6.88 6.37 -0.94
C MET A 85 7.80 7.13 -0.01
N ALA A 86 7.39 7.28 1.26
CA ALA A 86 8.24 7.88 2.30
C ALA A 86 9.67 7.31 2.28
N PRO A 87 10.72 8.15 2.37
CA PRO A 87 12.11 7.72 2.23
C PRO A 87 12.50 6.60 3.19
N ILE A 88 12.05 6.63 4.45
CA ILE A 88 12.37 5.60 5.41
C ILE A 88 11.75 4.25 5.04
N ILE A 89 10.51 4.21 4.58
CA ILE A 89 9.85 2.98 4.13
C ILE A 89 10.52 2.45 2.87
N SER A 90 10.83 3.34 1.94
CA SER A 90 11.58 3.00 0.73
C SER A 90 12.95 2.38 1.05
N HIS A 91 13.69 2.97 1.98
CA HIS A 91 14.99 2.48 2.39
C HIS A 91 14.89 1.09 3.04
N LEU A 92 13.96 0.91 3.97
CA LEU A 92 13.75 -0.36 4.65
C LEU A 92 13.26 -1.47 3.72
N THR A 93 12.44 -1.12 2.72
CA THR A 93 12.05 -2.05 1.64
C THR A 93 13.26 -2.45 0.80
N ASN A 94 14.10 -1.48 0.42
CA ASN A 94 15.33 -1.74 -0.34
C ASN A 94 16.34 -2.61 0.43
N LEU A 95 16.34 -2.55 1.76
CA LEU A 95 17.14 -3.41 2.63
C LEU A 95 16.51 -4.79 2.90
N GLY A 96 15.29 -5.04 2.42
CA GLY A 96 14.60 -6.31 2.60
C GLY A 96 13.89 -6.48 3.95
N HIS A 97 13.75 -5.42 4.76
CA HIS A 97 13.03 -5.47 6.03
C HIS A 97 11.51 -5.35 5.88
N ILE A 98 11.03 -4.91 4.72
CA ILE A 98 9.60 -4.75 4.42
C ILE A 98 9.31 -5.50 3.12
N SER A 99 8.25 -6.31 3.14
CA SER A 99 7.75 -7.06 1.98
C SER A 99 6.54 -6.33 1.40
N PRO A 100 6.65 -5.69 0.22
CA PRO A 100 5.52 -5.03 -0.42
C PRO A 100 4.67 -6.02 -1.20
N GLU A 101 3.34 -5.80 -1.18
CA GLU A 101 2.36 -6.52 -1.99
C GLU A 101 1.36 -5.52 -2.58
N ALA A 102 0.91 -5.76 -3.82
CA ALA A 102 -0.06 -4.91 -4.49
C ALA A 102 -1.33 -5.70 -4.84
N TYR A 103 -2.50 -5.12 -4.59
CA TYR A 103 -3.79 -5.73 -4.89
C TYR A 103 -4.70 -4.79 -5.67
N SER A 104 -5.60 -5.40 -6.47
CA SER A 104 -6.57 -4.68 -7.28
C SER A 104 -7.72 -4.12 -6.43
N GLN A 105 -8.41 -3.10 -6.96
CA GLN A 105 -9.57 -2.50 -6.31
C GLN A 105 -10.66 -3.54 -6.01
N LEU A 106 -10.99 -4.39 -6.96
CA LEU A 106 -12.03 -5.40 -6.79
C LEU A 106 -11.66 -6.43 -5.73
N ASP A 107 -10.38 -6.85 -5.66
CA ASP A 107 -9.90 -7.78 -4.65
C ASP A 107 -9.98 -7.21 -3.24
N VAL A 108 -9.62 -5.93 -3.06
CA VAL A 108 -9.67 -5.31 -1.73
C VAL A 108 -11.11 -5.00 -1.29
N PHE A 109 -12.02 -4.64 -2.21
CA PHE A 109 -13.45 -4.51 -1.88
C PHE A 109 -14.06 -5.85 -1.49
N LYS A 110 -13.74 -6.94 -2.21
CA LYS A 110 -14.13 -8.29 -1.84
C LYS A 110 -13.68 -8.67 -0.42
N ALA A 111 -12.44 -8.34 -0.08
CA ALA A 111 -11.89 -8.55 1.26
C ALA A 111 -12.63 -7.73 2.32
N GLY A 112 -12.87 -6.43 2.06
CA GLY A 112 -13.62 -5.54 2.94
C GLY A 112 -15.05 -6.02 3.21
N VAL A 113 -15.75 -6.47 2.17
CA VAL A 113 -17.10 -7.06 2.31
C VAL A 113 -17.06 -8.36 3.13
N THR A 114 -16.05 -9.20 2.93
CA THR A 114 -15.85 -10.42 3.73
C THR A 114 -15.64 -10.08 5.20
N PHE A 115 -14.79 -9.10 5.48
CA PHE A 115 -14.51 -8.62 6.83
C PHE A 115 -15.75 -8.01 7.48
N ALA A 116 -16.49 -7.15 6.76
CA ALA A 116 -17.70 -6.55 7.28
C ALA A 116 -18.78 -7.59 7.65
N LYS A 117 -18.90 -8.67 6.89
CA LYS A 117 -19.82 -9.79 7.20
C LYS A 117 -19.38 -10.59 8.42
N ALA A 118 -18.08 -10.72 8.64
CA ALA A 118 -17.53 -11.52 9.75
C ALA A 118 -17.48 -10.71 11.06
N GLU A 119 -17.08 -9.45 10.99
CA GLU A 119 -16.75 -8.62 12.16
C GLU A 119 -17.76 -7.51 12.45
N GLY A 120 -18.73 -7.27 11.55
CA GLY A 120 -19.72 -6.21 11.71
C GLY A 120 -19.17 -4.79 11.54
N ILE A 121 -17.98 -4.64 10.98
CA ILE A 121 -17.31 -3.35 10.75
C ILE A 121 -17.09 -3.18 9.25
N VAL A 122 -17.58 -2.07 8.69
CA VAL A 122 -17.32 -1.68 7.29
C VAL A 122 -16.02 -0.88 7.25
N PRO A 123 -14.94 -1.41 6.66
CA PRO A 123 -13.66 -0.71 6.59
C PRO A 123 -13.69 0.43 5.56
N ALA A 124 -12.83 1.43 5.73
CA ALA A 124 -12.52 2.38 4.66
C ALA A 124 -11.83 1.64 3.48
N PRO A 125 -11.98 2.11 2.23
CA PRO A 125 -11.32 1.50 1.07
C PRO A 125 -9.80 1.37 1.22
N GLU A 126 -9.15 2.30 1.90
CA GLU A 126 -7.74 2.22 2.28
C GLU A 126 -7.48 1.02 3.20
N ALA A 127 -8.29 0.87 4.25
CA ALA A 127 -8.17 -0.22 5.22
C ALA A 127 -8.45 -1.59 4.59
N ASN A 128 -9.27 -1.66 3.53
CA ASN A 128 -9.52 -2.88 2.77
C ASN A 128 -8.23 -3.51 2.24
N HIS A 129 -7.22 -2.71 1.90
CA HIS A 129 -5.91 -3.20 1.47
C HIS A 129 -5.23 -3.98 2.61
N ALA A 130 -5.22 -3.43 3.82
CA ALA A 130 -4.66 -4.12 4.98
C ALA A 130 -5.45 -5.39 5.33
N VAL A 131 -6.79 -5.35 5.24
CA VAL A 131 -7.65 -6.52 5.40
C VAL A 131 -7.32 -7.61 4.37
N LYS A 132 -7.16 -7.24 3.09
CA LYS A 132 -6.75 -8.18 2.03
C LYS A 132 -5.40 -8.82 2.35
N GLY A 133 -4.41 -8.02 2.72
CA GLY A 133 -3.10 -8.53 3.11
C GLY A 133 -3.13 -9.44 4.33
N ALA A 134 -4.00 -9.16 5.33
CA ALA A 134 -4.19 -10.02 6.50
C ALA A 134 -4.84 -11.36 6.13
N ILE A 135 -5.85 -11.35 5.26
CA ILE A 135 -6.49 -12.58 4.75
C ILE A 135 -5.45 -13.44 4.02
N GLU A 136 -4.66 -12.84 3.12
CA GLU A 136 -3.63 -13.59 2.39
C GLU A 136 -2.54 -14.15 3.31
N ALA A 137 -2.14 -13.39 4.34
CA ALA A 137 -1.20 -13.89 5.35
C ALA A 137 -1.80 -15.09 6.12
N ALA A 138 -3.08 -15.03 6.48
CA ALA A 138 -3.78 -16.14 7.16
C ALA A 138 -3.90 -17.38 6.26
N LEU A 139 -4.17 -17.19 4.97
CA LEU A 139 -4.23 -18.29 4.00
C LEU A 139 -2.86 -18.96 3.84
N ARG A 140 -1.78 -18.18 3.75
CA ARG A 140 -0.41 -18.72 3.73
C ARG A 140 -0.08 -19.53 4.99
N CYS A 141 -0.47 -19.05 6.18
CA CYS A 141 -0.30 -19.80 7.43
C CYS A 141 -1.10 -21.12 7.42
N LYS A 142 -2.33 -21.10 6.89
CA LYS A 142 -3.15 -22.31 6.74
C LYS A 142 -2.50 -23.33 5.81
N GLU A 143 -1.94 -22.89 4.68
CA GLU A 143 -1.26 -23.76 3.70
C GLU A 143 0.05 -24.34 4.23
N SER A 144 0.85 -23.52 4.93
CA SER A 144 2.14 -23.93 5.51
C SER A 144 2.00 -24.72 6.82
N GLY A 145 0.84 -24.65 7.48
CA GLY A 145 0.62 -25.19 8.82
C GLY A 145 1.27 -24.38 9.94
N GLU A 146 1.77 -23.17 9.64
CA GLU A 146 2.39 -22.31 10.63
C GLU A 146 1.35 -21.63 11.54
N ASN A 147 1.68 -21.54 12.82
CA ASN A 147 0.88 -20.80 13.79
C ASN A 147 1.49 -19.42 14.04
N LYS A 148 0.90 -18.37 13.46
CA LYS A 148 1.37 -16.97 13.57
C LYS A 148 0.28 -16.04 14.09
N THR A 149 0.66 -15.02 14.81
CA THR A 149 -0.22 -13.89 15.14
C THR A 149 -0.13 -12.83 14.04
N ILE A 150 -1.26 -12.49 13.44
CA ILE A 150 -1.34 -11.48 12.39
C ILE A 150 -1.98 -10.23 12.98
N LEU A 151 -1.18 -9.15 13.06
CA LEU A 151 -1.66 -7.82 13.40
C LEU A 151 -1.82 -7.01 12.11
N PHE A 152 -3.00 -6.42 11.88
CA PHE A 152 -3.20 -5.50 10.77
C PHE A 152 -3.79 -4.17 11.23
N ASN A 153 -3.56 -3.11 10.47
CA ASN A 153 -4.04 -1.77 10.77
C ASN A 153 -5.40 -1.50 10.11
N LEU A 154 -6.47 -1.50 10.92
CA LEU A 154 -7.80 -1.05 10.50
C LEU A 154 -7.87 0.47 10.67
N CYS A 155 -7.27 1.22 9.75
CA CYS A 155 -6.99 2.65 9.87
C CYS A 155 -8.17 3.58 9.52
N GLY A 156 -9.34 3.04 9.19
CA GLY A 156 -10.52 3.84 8.91
C GLY A 156 -11.77 3.01 8.73
N HIS A 157 -12.93 3.63 8.98
CA HIS A 157 -14.25 3.06 8.72
C HIS A 157 -14.80 3.54 7.37
N GLY A 158 -15.67 2.75 6.75
CA GLY A 158 -16.26 3.01 5.44
C GLY A 158 -17.57 3.79 5.45
N HIS A 159 -17.95 4.44 6.57
CA HIS A 159 -19.25 5.11 6.65
C HIS A 159 -19.40 6.27 5.64
N PHE A 160 -18.31 6.92 5.27
CA PHE A 160 -18.28 7.95 4.23
C PHE A 160 -18.10 7.38 2.81
N ASP A 161 -17.86 6.07 2.69
CA ASP A 161 -17.53 5.40 1.43
C ASP A 161 -18.62 4.43 0.99
N MET A 162 -19.82 4.54 1.59
CA MET A 162 -20.93 3.60 1.30
C MET A 162 -21.31 3.59 -0.17
N GLN A 163 -21.16 4.72 -0.89
CA GLN A 163 -21.42 4.75 -2.33
C GLN A 163 -20.45 3.83 -3.09
N ALA A 164 -19.19 3.79 -2.71
CA ALA A 164 -18.21 2.89 -3.33
C ALA A 164 -18.57 1.41 -3.11
N TYR A 165 -19.10 1.06 -1.93
CA TYR A 165 -19.60 -0.30 -1.67
C TYR A 165 -20.85 -0.61 -2.48
N ILE A 166 -21.78 0.35 -2.65
CA ILE A 166 -22.95 0.19 -3.53
C ILE A 166 -22.49 -0.05 -4.95
N ASP A 167 -21.55 0.77 -5.45
CA ASP A 167 -21.00 0.64 -6.80
C ASP A 167 -20.27 -0.70 -7.00
N TYR A 168 -19.61 -1.21 -5.95
CA TYR A 168 -19.04 -2.56 -5.97
C TYR A 168 -20.12 -3.63 -6.14
N PHE A 169 -21.21 -3.59 -5.38
CA PHE A 169 -22.32 -4.55 -5.50
C PHE A 169 -23.09 -4.43 -6.81
N ASP A 170 -23.18 -3.22 -7.36
CA ASP A 170 -23.79 -2.95 -8.66
C ASP A 170 -22.88 -3.29 -9.86
N ASN A 171 -21.68 -3.84 -9.62
CA ASN A 171 -20.66 -4.13 -10.63
C ASN A 171 -20.24 -2.90 -11.45
N LYS A 172 -20.24 -1.73 -10.84
CA LYS A 172 -19.80 -0.47 -11.45
C LYS A 172 -18.33 -0.16 -11.21
N LEU A 173 -17.69 -0.84 -10.23
CA LEU A 173 -16.26 -0.72 -10.02
C LEU A 173 -15.50 -1.63 -11.00
N PHE A 174 -14.35 -1.17 -11.40
CA PHE A 174 -13.43 -1.89 -12.26
C PHE A 174 -12.01 -1.72 -11.75
N ASP A 175 -11.12 -2.62 -12.15
CA ASP A 175 -9.70 -2.52 -11.83
C ASP A 175 -9.03 -1.55 -12.80
N ASP A 176 -8.70 -0.36 -12.29
CA ASP A 176 -7.84 0.56 -13.01
C ASP A 176 -6.44 -0.03 -13.14
N LYS A 177 -5.97 -0.10 -14.38
CA LYS A 177 -4.59 -0.46 -14.68
C LYS A 177 -3.82 0.82 -14.99
N TYR A 178 -2.68 0.97 -14.34
CA TYR A 178 -1.72 1.97 -14.80
C TYR A 178 -1.19 1.58 -16.19
N SER A 179 -0.88 2.57 -16.99
CA SER A 179 -0.16 2.35 -18.25
C SER A 179 1.33 2.25 -17.96
N GLU A 180 1.97 1.14 -18.35
CA GLU A 180 3.43 1.00 -18.23
C GLU A 180 4.17 2.10 -19.00
N SER A 181 3.59 2.58 -20.11
CA SER A 181 4.14 3.71 -20.87
C SER A 181 4.06 5.02 -20.11
N GLU A 182 2.99 5.28 -19.33
CA GLU A 182 2.89 6.48 -18.50
C GLU A 182 3.90 6.47 -17.36
N ILE A 183 4.09 5.32 -16.70
CA ILE A 183 5.14 5.17 -15.69
C ILE A 183 6.52 5.36 -16.32
N ALA A 184 6.80 4.74 -17.46
CA ALA A 184 8.09 4.88 -18.15
C ALA A 184 8.35 6.36 -18.53
N MET A 185 7.33 7.08 -19.01
CA MET A 185 7.42 8.50 -19.31
C MET A 185 7.71 9.32 -18.05
N ALA A 186 6.97 9.11 -16.97
CA ALA A 186 7.18 9.82 -15.70
C ALA A 186 8.55 9.53 -15.10
N LEU A 187 9.03 8.29 -15.18
CA LEU A 187 10.37 7.90 -14.74
C LEU A 187 11.49 8.49 -15.59
N SER A 188 11.24 8.81 -16.88
CA SER A 188 12.23 9.49 -17.72
C SER A 188 12.52 10.91 -17.29
N GLY A 189 11.58 11.56 -16.58
CA GLY A 189 11.70 12.90 -16.01
C GLY A 189 12.39 12.96 -14.63
N LEU A 190 12.89 11.84 -14.10
CA LEU A 190 13.57 11.81 -12.81
C LEU A 190 14.83 12.69 -12.82
N PRO A 191 15.11 13.42 -11.71
CA PRO A 191 16.30 14.23 -11.58
C PRO A 191 17.57 13.41 -11.71
N SER A 192 18.53 13.92 -12.49
CA SER A 192 19.89 13.37 -12.51
C SER A 192 20.65 13.90 -11.30
N VAL A 193 21.01 13.02 -10.37
CA VAL A 193 21.83 13.34 -9.21
C VAL A 193 23.21 12.75 -9.46
N GLY A 194 24.23 13.64 -9.51
CA GLY A 194 25.62 13.25 -9.73
C GLY A 194 26.24 12.56 -8.52
#